data_ecd89d82859087d69c7fdb4a24840f29
#
_entry.id   ecd89d82859087d69c7fdb4a24840f29
#
_cell.length_a   1.000
_cell.length_b   1.000
_cell.length_c   1.000
_cell.angle_alpha   90.00
_cell.angle_beta   90.00
_cell.angle_gamma   90.00
#
_symmetry.space_group_name_H-M   'P 1'
#
loop_
_entity.id
_entity.type
_entity.pdbx_description
1 polymer ?
#
loop_
_entity_poly.entity_id
_entity_poly.type
_entity_poly.pdbx_seq_one_letter_code
_entity_poly.pdbx_strand_id
1 'polypeptide(L)'
;MRGAVLYGPGDVRFEERAAPVIIKPTDAIIRISATCVCGSDLWPYRGLQEIAEPTPMGHEYCGIVEEVGSAVRSVRPGQFAIGSFFASDNTCPNCRAGYQSGCQHAEFVGTAQAPVLRVPLADGTLVATPGLPSDDLVPSMLALSDVMGTGWFAADAAHVKVGDTVAVVGDGAVGLLGVLSAKLMGAERIIAMSRHEKRQTIAREFGATDIVTERGDDGATRIREMTDGIGADAVLECVGTQESMMQAIRSIRKGGYVGYVGVPHGVALDGEQLFFAHVHLHGGPAPVRRFLPKLIELVWDRKINPGRVFDLTLPLDQVAEGYRAMDERRAIKSLLRPNGTN
;
A
#
# COMPACT_ATOMS: atom_id res chain seq x y z
N MET A 1 19.02 2.16 19.49
CA MET A 1 18.37 3.22 18.68
C MET A 1 16.94 3.43 19.14
N ARG A 2 16.34 4.58 18.86
CA ARG A 2 14.92 4.79 19.20
C ARG A 2 14.03 4.50 17.99
N GLY A 3 12.81 4.00 18.24
CA GLY A 3 11.83 3.71 17.21
C GLY A 3 10.42 3.54 17.79
N ALA A 4 9.42 3.43 16.91
CA ALA A 4 8.02 3.27 17.33
C ALA A 4 7.74 1.86 17.85
N VAL A 5 7.02 1.80 18.97
CA VAL A 5 6.54 0.56 19.59
C VAL A 5 5.08 0.75 19.99
N LEU A 6 4.21 -0.17 19.60
CA LEU A 6 2.81 -0.21 19.99
C LEU A 6 2.63 -1.11 21.23
N TYR A 7 2.07 -0.55 22.29
CA TYR A 7 1.82 -1.22 23.59
C TYR A 7 0.37 -1.70 23.75
N GLY A 8 -0.53 -1.21 22.90
CA GLY A 8 -1.95 -1.51 22.95
C GLY A 8 -2.76 -0.41 22.27
N PRO A 9 -4.09 -0.47 22.35
CA PRO A 9 -4.96 0.50 21.71
C PRO A 9 -4.65 1.95 22.12
N GLY A 10 -4.35 2.80 21.14
CA GLY A 10 -4.02 4.20 21.34
C GLY A 10 -2.63 4.50 21.93
N ASP A 11 -1.83 3.48 22.25
CA ASP A 11 -0.55 3.66 22.96
C ASP A 11 0.65 3.31 22.06
N VAL A 12 1.04 4.24 21.21
CA VAL A 12 2.30 4.20 20.42
C VAL A 12 3.34 5.07 21.10
N ARG A 13 4.50 4.49 21.39
CA ARG A 13 5.62 5.17 22.05
C ARG A 13 6.85 5.20 21.16
N PHE A 14 7.65 6.27 21.29
CA PHE A 14 8.96 6.39 20.66
C PHE A 14 10.03 6.14 21.70
N GLU A 15 10.62 4.94 21.68
CA GLU A 15 11.48 4.47 22.76
C GLU A 15 12.72 3.71 22.26
N GLU A 16 13.61 3.37 23.19
CA GLU A 16 14.84 2.63 22.90
C GLU A 16 14.53 1.21 22.41
N ARG A 17 15.22 0.82 21.33
CA ARG A 17 15.16 -0.51 20.71
C ARG A 17 16.57 -0.99 20.40
N ALA A 18 16.78 -2.30 20.35
CA ALA A 18 18.03 -2.86 19.84
C ALA A 18 18.26 -2.41 18.37
N ALA A 19 19.49 -2.03 18.06
CA ALA A 19 19.85 -1.76 16.67
C ALA A 19 19.88 -3.09 15.88
N PRO A 20 19.38 -3.11 14.63
CA PRO A 20 19.42 -4.31 13.81
C PRO A 20 20.86 -4.64 13.40
N VAL A 21 21.11 -5.93 13.20
CA VAL A 21 22.39 -6.46 12.70
C VAL A 21 22.12 -7.44 11.57
N ILE A 22 23.12 -7.70 10.73
CA ILE A 22 23.08 -8.80 9.75
C ILE A 22 22.96 -10.13 10.52
N ILE A 23 21.89 -10.90 10.26
CA ILE A 23 21.64 -12.21 10.87
C ILE A 23 21.99 -13.33 9.87
N LYS A 24 21.57 -13.14 8.61
CA LYS A 24 21.80 -14.11 7.52
C LYS A 24 22.67 -13.47 6.44
N PRO A 25 23.48 -14.25 5.70
CA PRO A 25 24.27 -13.74 4.59
C PRO A 25 23.47 -13.02 3.49
N THR A 26 22.16 -13.22 3.45
CA THR A 26 21.21 -12.64 2.49
C THR A 26 20.57 -11.34 2.95
N ASP A 27 20.89 -10.87 4.15
CA ASP A 27 20.29 -9.65 4.73
C ASP A 27 20.99 -8.38 4.25
N ALA A 28 20.29 -7.26 4.36
CA ALA A 28 20.88 -5.91 4.27
C ALA A 28 20.44 -5.06 5.45
N ILE A 29 21.24 -4.05 5.80
CA ILE A 29 20.89 -2.97 6.73
C ILE A 29 20.67 -1.71 5.91
N ILE A 30 19.53 -1.05 6.14
CA ILE A 30 19.16 0.21 5.49
C ILE A 30 19.04 1.31 6.55
N ARG A 31 19.73 2.43 6.32
CA ARG A 31 19.45 3.69 7.00
C ARG A 31 18.22 4.32 6.33
N ILE A 32 17.13 4.41 7.08
CA ILE A 32 15.84 4.87 6.57
C ILE A 32 15.87 6.39 6.32
N SER A 33 15.53 6.80 5.11
CA SER A 33 15.35 8.21 4.73
C SER A 33 13.92 8.68 4.98
N ALA A 34 12.95 7.79 4.80
CA ALA A 34 11.55 8.02 5.12
C ALA A 34 10.83 6.70 5.40
N THR A 35 9.89 6.76 6.33
CA THR A 35 8.89 5.73 6.65
C THR A 35 7.54 6.38 6.85
N CYS A 36 6.50 5.65 7.19
CA CYS A 36 5.17 6.23 7.39
C CYS A 36 4.28 5.35 8.27
N VAL A 37 3.10 5.85 8.59
CA VAL A 37 2.02 5.07 9.18
C VAL A 37 1.14 4.51 8.06
N CYS A 38 0.84 3.21 8.10
CA CYS A 38 -0.09 2.56 7.18
C CYS A 38 -1.50 2.47 7.76
N GLY A 39 -2.49 2.34 6.88
CA GLY A 39 -3.87 2.07 7.30
C GLY A 39 -4.02 0.75 8.06
N SER A 40 -3.20 -0.27 7.73
CA SER A 40 -3.17 -1.55 8.44
C SER A 40 -2.60 -1.44 9.85
N ASP A 41 -1.69 -0.49 10.13
CA ASP A 41 -1.18 -0.23 11.47
C ASP A 41 -2.28 0.27 12.42
N LEU A 42 -3.36 0.85 11.87
CA LEU A 42 -4.48 1.36 12.66
C LEU A 42 -5.38 0.24 13.22
N TRP A 43 -5.33 -0.98 12.69
CA TRP A 43 -6.15 -2.07 13.23
C TRP A 43 -5.73 -2.45 14.65
N PRO A 44 -4.45 -2.78 14.93
CA PRO A 44 -4.00 -2.99 16.30
C PRO A 44 -4.04 -1.70 17.14
N TYR A 45 -3.78 -0.53 16.55
CA TYR A 45 -3.90 0.76 17.24
C TYR A 45 -5.33 1.03 17.76
N ARG A 46 -6.36 0.54 17.06
CA ARG A 46 -7.78 0.62 17.47
C ARG A 46 -8.23 -0.52 18.37
N GLY A 47 -7.36 -1.51 18.65
CA GLY A 47 -7.73 -2.71 19.38
C GLY A 47 -8.59 -3.69 18.60
N LEU A 48 -8.64 -3.57 17.28
CA LEU A 48 -9.38 -4.48 16.39
C LEU A 48 -8.55 -5.69 15.96
N GLN A 49 -7.26 -5.67 16.26
CA GLN A 49 -6.33 -6.77 16.13
C GLN A 49 -5.50 -6.85 17.41
N GLU A 50 -5.51 -8.01 18.08
CA GLU A 50 -4.71 -8.22 19.28
C GLU A 50 -3.22 -8.26 18.96
N ILE A 51 -2.42 -7.71 19.85
CA ILE A 51 -0.96 -7.86 19.92
C ILE A 51 -0.62 -8.52 21.25
N ALA A 52 0.17 -9.60 21.21
CA ALA A 52 0.52 -10.38 22.41
C ALA A 52 1.49 -9.64 23.36
N GLU A 53 2.37 -8.80 22.77
CA GLU A 53 3.44 -8.08 23.48
C GLU A 53 3.65 -6.70 22.82
N PRO A 54 4.39 -5.77 23.47
CA PRO A 54 4.76 -4.53 22.81
C PRO A 54 5.48 -4.80 21.48
N THR A 55 4.91 -4.29 20.38
CA THR A 55 5.34 -4.63 19.03
C THR A 55 6.01 -3.44 18.34
N PRO A 56 7.26 -3.57 17.87
CA PRO A 56 7.86 -2.59 16.96
C PRO A 56 7.04 -2.43 15.69
N MET A 57 6.87 -1.19 15.22
CA MET A 57 5.94 -0.87 14.14
C MET A 57 6.61 -0.44 12.84
N GLY A 58 5.81 -0.46 11.76
CA GLY A 58 6.14 0.05 10.43
C GLY A 58 6.63 -0.99 9.46
N HIS A 59 6.14 -0.90 8.21
CA HIS A 59 6.49 -1.85 7.15
C HIS A 59 6.71 -1.16 5.78
N GLU A 60 6.64 0.18 5.75
CA GLU A 60 6.92 0.97 4.56
C GLU A 60 8.21 1.75 4.76
N TYR A 61 9.13 1.65 3.81
CA TYR A 61 10.47 2.23 3.95
C TYR A 61 11.17 2.46 2.61
N CYS A 62 11.99 3.48 2.59
CA CYS A 62 13.03 3.69 1.60
C CYS A 62 14.24 4.34 2.26
N GLY A 63 15.41 4.11 1.73
CA GLY A 63 16.63 4.68 2.33
C GLY A 63 17.92 4.19 1.71
N ILE A 64 19.01 4.45 2.38
CA ILE A 64 20.36 4.16 1.91
C ILE A 64 20.82 2.83 2.49
N VAL A 65 21.29 1.94 1.64
CA VAL A 65 21.94 0.68 2.06
C VAL A 65 23.21 1.02 2.81
N GLU A 66 23.36 0.58 4.05
CA GLU A 66 24.57 0.79 4.85
C GLU A 66 25.47 -0.44 4.87
N GLU A 67 24.88 -1.63 5.00
CA GLU A 67 25.60 -2.90 5.09
C GLU A 67 24.85 -3.99 4.34
N VAL A 68 25.59 -4.95 3.79
CA VAL A 68 25.02 -6.13 3.12
C VAL A 68 25.71 -7.41 3.57
N GLY A 69 24.95 -8.47 3.70
CA GLY A 69 25.47 -9.80 3.96
C GLY A 69 26.26 -10.34 2.77
N SER A 70 27.14 -11.30 3.04
CA SER A 70 28.12 -11.82 2.06
C SER A 70 27.51 -12.48 0.82
N ALA A 71 26.22 -12.86 0.85
CA ALA A 71 25.50 -13.45 -0.28
C ALA A 71 24.73 -12.44 -1.13
N VAL A 72 24.55 -11.18 -0.69
CA VAL A 72 23.80 -10.14 -1.41
C VAL A 72 24.56 -9.69 -2.67
N ARG A 73 23.85 -9.53 -3.78
CA ARG A 73 24.40 -9.18 -5.10
C ARG A 73 23.70 -8.01 -5.80
N SER A 74 22.43 -7.79 -5.52
CA SER A 74 21.59 -6.81 -6.25
C SER A 74 21.73 -5.38 -5.77
N VAL A 75 22.14 -5.19 -4.52
CA VAL A 75 22.33 -3.87 -3.90
C VAL A 75 23.68 -3.79 -3.19
N ARG A 76 24.17 -2.59 -2.94
CA ARG A 76 25.46 -2.33 -2.26
C ARG A 76 25.39 -1.07 -1.40
N PRO A 77 26.27 -0.96 -0.39
CA PRO A 77 26.37 0.24 0.45
C PRO A 77 26.45 1.53 -0.38
N GLY A 78 25.75 2.56 0.08
CA GLY A 78 25.65 3.86 -0.57
C GLY A 78 24.51 4.01 -1.59
N GLN A 79 23.91 2.92 -2.05
CA GLN A 79 22.75 3.00 -2.95
C GLN A 79 21.46 3.34 -2.19
N PHE A 80 20.61 4.14 -2.81
CA PHE A 80 19.24 4.31 -2.33
C PHE A 80 18.38 3.15 -2.83
N ALA A 81 17.62 2.53 -1.94
CA ALA A 81 16.78 1.39 -2.25
C ALA A 81 15.39 1.50 -1.62
N ILE A 82 14.45 0.82 -2.26
CA ILE A 82 13.08 0.65 -1.80
C ILE A 82 12.83 -0.84 -1.64
N GLY A 83 12.18 -1.24 -0.55
CA GLY A 83 11.81 -2.62 -0.33
C GLY A 83 10.32 -2.81 -0.12
N SER A 84 9.84 -4.03 -0.37
CA SER A 84 8.47 -4.42 -0.08
C SER A 84 8.30 -4.82 1.39
N PHE A 85 7.06 -4.73 1.89
CA PHE A 85 6.70 -5.12 3.26
C PHE A 85 6.77 -6.64 3.50
N PHE A 86 6.75 -7.48 2.45
CA PHE A 86 7.15 -8.88 2.52
C PHE A 86 8.52 -9.05 1.85
N ALA A 87 9.49 -9.56 2.62
CA ALA A 87 10.73 -10.05 2.08
C ALA A 87 10.49 -11.33 1.29
N SER A 88 11.17 -11.52 0.18
CA SER A 88 11.02 -12.69 -0.70
C SER A 88 12.35 -13.11 -1.30
N ASP A 89 12.48 -14.39 -1.65
CA ASP A 89 13.65 -14.89 -2.37
C ASP A 89 13.63 -14.58 -3.88
N ASN A 90 12.47 -14.19 -4.39
CA ASN A 90 12.19 -13.91 -5.81
C ASN A 90 12.52 -15.09 -6.76
N THR A 91 12.65 -16.31 -6.24
CA THR A 91 13.09 -17.49 -6.99
C THR A 91 12.19 -18.72 -6.83
N CYS A 92 11.40 -18.82 -5.77
CA CYS A 92 10.50 -19.93 -5.54
C CYS A 92 9.34 -19.96 -6.56
N PRO A 93 8.57 -21.06 -6.68
CA PRO A 93 7.47 -21.14 -7.65
C PRO A 93 6.45 -20.01 -7.54
N ASN A 94 6.08 -19.60 -6.32
CA ASN A 94 5.15 -18.49 -6.10
C ASN A 94 5.73 -17.15 -6.60
N CYS A 95 7.00 -16.88 -6.30
CA CYS A 95 7.69 -15.69 -6.81
C CYS A 95 7.75 -15.67 -8.33
N ARG A 96 8.08 -16.80 -8.98
CA ARG A 96 8.12 -16.92 -10.43
C ARG A 96 6.74 -16.76 -11.07
N ALA A 97 5.68 -17.12 -10.36
CA ALA A 97 4.29 -16.86 -10.78
C ALA A 97 3.86 -15.40 -10.56
N GLY A 98 4.73 -14.54 -9.97
CA GLY A 98 4.46 -13.13 -9.73
C GLY A 98 3.86 -12.81 -8.36
N TYR A 99 3.82 -13.76 -7.43
CA TYR A 99 3.25 -13.62 -6.08
C TYR A 99 4.35 -13.61 -5.01
N GLN A 100 5.21 -12.59 -5.03
CA GLN A 100 6.31 -12.46 -4.06
C GLN A 100 5.84 -12.34 -2.61
N SER A 101 4.66 -11.74 -2.38
CA SER A 101 4.03 -11.70 -1.06
C SER A 101 3.65 -13.07 -0.51
N GLY A 102 3.48 -14.07 -1.38
CA GLY A 102 3.25 -15.48 -1.05
C GLY A 102 4.52 -16.34 -1.18
N CYS A 103 5.72 -15.76 -1.09
CA CYS A 103 6.98 -16.48 -1.15
C CYS A 103 7.04 -17.58 -0.09
N GLN A 104 7.58 -18.76 -0.43
CA GLN A 104 7.75 -19.87 0.53
C GLN A 104 8.67 -19.51 1.70
N HIS A 105 9.54 -18.52 1.53
CA HIS A 105 10.49 -18.02 2.52
C HIS A 105 10.15 -16.60 2.98
N ALA A 106 8.88 -16.16 2.81
CA ALA A 106 8.48 -14.79 3.16
C ALA A 106 8.73 -14.48 4.63
N GLU A 107 9.29 -13.29 4.89
CA GLU A 107 9.33 -12.68 6.23
C GLU A 107 8.62 -11.31 6.15
N PHE A 108 7.76 -11.00 7.13
CA PHE A 108 7.16 -9.67 7.20
C PHE A 108 8.16 -8.66 7.75
N VAL A 109 8.33 -7.55 7.04
CA VAL A 109 9.26 -6.48 7.44
C VAL A 109 8.49 -5.46 8.29
N GLY A 110 8.37 -5.72 9.59
CA GLY A 110 7.44 -5.03 10.49
C GLY A 110 8.08 -4.01 11.45
N THR A 111 9.32 -3.54 11.21
CA THR A 111 10.05 -2.72 12.20
C THR A 111 10.59 -1.40 11.63
N ALA A 112 10.00 -0.92 10.53
CA ALA A 112 10.55 0.18 9.72
C ALA A 112 10.33 1.59 10.31
N GLN A 113 9.47 1.77 11.32
CA GLN A 113 9.35 3.08 12.00
C GLN A 113 10.52 3.27 12.99
N ALA A 114 11.74 3.29 12.44
CA ALA A 114 13.03 3.42 13.13
C ALA A 114 14.06 4.08 12.21
N PRO A 115 15.22 4.55 12.71
CA PRO A 115 16.27 5.12 11.87
C PRO A 115 16.99 4.08 10.98
N VAL A 116 17.03 2.83 11.42
CA VAL A 116 17.77 1.74 10.76
C VAL A 116 16.90 0.48 10.75
N LEU A 117 16.96 -0.27 9.65
CA LEU A 117 16.15 -1.46 9.42
C LEU A 117 17.02 -2.60 8.87
N ARG A 118 16.82 -3.82 9.39
CA ARG A 118 17.27 -5.05 8.74
C ARG A 118 16.23 -5.49 7.70
N VAL A 119 16.68 -5.75 6.49
CA VAL A 119 15.85 -6.28 5.41
C VAL A 119 16.32 -7.70 5.07
N PRO A 120 15.51 -8.73 5.35
CA PRO A 120 15.81 -10.11 4.97
C PRO A 120 15.73 -10.31 3.45
N LEU A 121 16.44 -11.33 2.95
CA LEU A 121 16.39 -11.74 1.53
C LEU A 121 16.56 -10.53 0.58
N ALA A 122 17.58 -9.71 0.83
CA ALA A 122 17.77 -8.40 0.23
C ALA A 122 17.68 -8.40 -1.31
N ASP A 123 18.26 -9.40 -1.99
CA ASP A 123 18.21 -9.51 -3.45
C ASP A 123 16.81 -9.68 -4.02
N GLY A 124 15.95 -10.37 -3.29
CA GLY A 124 14.55 -10.58 -3.69
C GLY A 124 13.58 -9.52 -3.16
N THR A 125 14.03 -8.66 -2.24
CA THR A 125 13.17 -7.70 -1.53
C THR A 125 13.41 -6.27 -1.98
N LEU A 126 14.69 -5.88 -2.12
CA LEU A 126 15.11 -4.52 -2.43
C LEU A 126 15.25 -4.27 -3.93
N VAL A 127 14.98 -3.03 -4.33
CA VAL A 127 15.32 -2.51 -5.66
C VAL A 127 16.02 -1.16 -5.48
N ALA A 128 17.25 -1.06 -6.01
CA ALA A 128 17.97 0.20 -6.02
C ALA A 128 17.39 1.17 -7.04
N THR A 129 17.40 2.45 -6.71
CA THR A 129 17.10 3.54 -7.66
C THR A 129 18.30 3.80 -8.58
N PRO A 130 18.11 4.49 -9.74
CA PRO A 130 19.21 4.83 -10.64
C PRO A 130 20.31 5.70 -10.01
N GLY A 131 19.98 6.43 -8.94
CA GLY A 131 20.89 7.29 -8.18
C GLY A 131 20.25 7.67 -6.85
N LEU A 132 20.84 8.65 -6.15
CA LEU A 132 20.21 9.25 -4.97
C LEU A 132 19.05 10.15 -5.42
N PRO A 133 17.81 9.92 -4.96
CA PRO A 133 16.70 10.78 -5.30
C PRO A 133 16.85 12.16 -4.64
N SER A 134 16.37 13.21 -5.29
CA SER A 134 16.19 14.51 -4.65
C SER A 134 15.09 14.41 -3.57
N ASP A 135 15.13 15.29 -2.58
CA ASP A 135 14.22 15.24 -1.41
C ASP A 135 12.74 15.29 -1.79
N ASP A 136 12.39 15.97 -2.86
CA ASP A 136 11.02 16.05 -3.38
C ASP A 136 10.52 14.75 -3.99
N LEU A 137 11.41 13.84 -4.41
CA LEU A 137 11.05 12.51 -4.89
C LEU A 137 10.90 11.48 -3.76
N VAL A 138 11.51 11.71 -2.59
CA VAL A 138 11.50 10.74 -1.48
C VAL A 138 10.09 10.32 -1.06
N PRO A 139 9.08 11.21 -0.92
CA PRO A 139 7.72 10.78 -0.62
C PRO A 139 7.14 9.84 -1.68
N SER A 140 7.38 10.12 -2.96
CA SER A 140 6.94 9.25 -4.04
C SER A 140 7.66 7.90 -4.03
N MET A 141 8.97 7.87 -3.74
CA MET A 141 9.74 6.64 -3.59
C MET A 141 9.24 5.81 -2.40
N LEU A 142 8.90 6.46 -1.26
CA LEU A 142 8.32 5.79 -0.11
C LEU A 142 6.99 5.12 -0.45
N ALA A 143 6.10 5.80 -1.18
CA ALA A 143 4.80 5.25 -1.57
C ALA A 143 4.92 3.95 -2.36
N LEU A 144 6.05 3.71 -3.05
CA LEU A 144 6.30 2.50 -3.83
C LEU A 144 6.53 1.26 -2.95
N SER A 145 6.94 1.45 -1.69
CA SER A 145 7.24 0.33 -0.77
C SER A 145 5.99 -0.49 -0.40
N ASP A 146 4.80 0.12 -0.53
CA ASP A 146 3.52 -0.54 -0.30
C ASP A 146 2.40 0.07 -1.14
N VAL A 147 1.86 1.24 -0.72
CA VAL A 147 0.53 1.73 -1.13
C VAL A 147 0.36 1.95 -2.62
N MET A 148 1.42 2.34 -3.35
CA MET A 148 1.37 2.44 -4.82
C MET A 148 1.36 1.04 -5.47
N GLY A 149 2.24 0.13 -5.00
CA GLY A 149 2.27 -1.26 -5.46
C GLY A 149 0.97 -1.99 -5.16
N THR A 150 0.35 -1.70 -4.02
CA THR A 150 -0.94 -2.26 -3.58
C THR A 150 -2.09 -1.72 -4.44
N GLY A 151 -2.15 -0.41 -4.70
CA GLY A 151 -3.12 0.18 -5.63
C GLY A 151 -2.94 -0.33 -7.07
N TRP A 152 -1.69 -0.54 -7.50
CA TRP A 152 -1.39 -1.15 -8.79
C TRP A 152 -1.88 -2.59 -8.86
N PHE A 153 -1.63 -3.38 -7.82
CA PHE A 153 -2.11 -4.77 -7.77
C PHE A 153 -3.64 -4.86 -7.75
N ALA A 154 -4.34 -3.95 -7.08
CA ALA A 154 -5.79 -3.91 -7.13
C ALA A 154 -6.30 -3.79 -8.57
N ALA A 155 -5.70 -2.90 -9.37
CA ALA A 155 -6.07 -2.71 -10.77
C ALA A 155 -5.63 -3.88 -11.67
N ASP A 156 -4.44 -4.45 -11.44
CA ASP A 156 -3.94 -5.66 -12.14
C ASP A 156 -4.84 -6.87 -11.85
N ALA A 157 -5.22 -7.09 -10.59
CA ALA A 157 -6.11 -8.17 -10.15
C ALA A 157 -7.55 -7.98 -10.64
N ALA A 158 -8.01 -6.75 -10.81
CA ALA A 158 -9.28 -6.42 -11.44
C ALA A 158 -9.24 -6.48 -12.97
N HIS A 159 -8.11 -6.86 -13.56
CA HIS A 159 -7.92 -6.96 -14.99
C HIS A 159 -8.29 -5.68 -15.75
N VAL A 160 -7.98 -4.51 -15.18
CA VAL A 160 -8.26 -3.22 -15.83
C VAL A 160 -7.62 -3.13 -17.21
N LYS A 161 -8.39 -2.69 -18.18
CA LYS A 161 -8.01 -2.58 -19.60
C LYS A 161 -8.29 -1.19 -20.14
N VAL A 162 -7.71 -0.91 -21.31
CA VAL A 162 -7.99 0.31 -22.07
C VAL A 162 -9.48 0.36 -22.41
N GLY A 163 -10.12 1.50 -22.11
CA GLY A 163 -11.53 1.75 -22.35
C GLY A 163 -12.49 1.34 -21.23
N ASP A 164 -12.01 0.65 -20.19
CA ASP A 164 -12.87 0.19 -19.09
C ASP A 164 -13.45 1.35 -18.26
N THR A 165 -14.65 1.11 -17.73
CA THR A 165 -15.22 1.84 -16.61
C THR A 165 -14.80 1.15 -15.31
N VAL A 166 -14.04 1.84 -14.46
CA VAL A 166 -13.51 1.33 -13.20
C VAL A 166 -14.15 2.04 -12.03
N ALA A 167 -14.65 1.29 -11.04
CA ALA A 167 -15.07 1.86 -9.76
C ALA A 167 -14.01 1.55 -8.68
N VAL A 168 -13.71 2.54 -7.81
CA VAL A 168 -12.75 2.39 -6.72
C VAL A 168 -13.45 2.59 -5.39
N VAL A 169 -13.58 1.52 -4.61
CA VAL A 169 -14.18 1.50 -3.28
C VAL A 169 -13.09 1.74 -2.23
N GLY A 170 -13.13 2.92 -1.63
CA GLY A 170 -12.14 3.39 -0.65
C GLY A 170 -11.37 4.61 -1.13
N ASP A 171 -11.24 5.60 -0.23
CA ASP A 171 -10.57 6.89 -0.47
C ASP A 171 -9.34 7.10 0.41
N GLY A 172 -8.78 6.01 0.96
CA GLY A 172 -7.47 6.00 1.60
C GLY A 172 -6.33 6.06 0.58
N ALA A 173 -5.09 6.06 1.05
CA ALA A 173 -3.91 6.14 0.17
C ALA A 173 -3.93 5.05 -0.92
N VAL A 174 -4.28 3.81 -0.57
CA VAL A 174 -4.35 2.70 -1.53
C VAL A 174 -5.44 2.93 -2.59
N GLY A 175 -6.65 3.36 -2.19
CA GLY A 175 -7.74 3.63 -3.13
C GLY A 175 -7.41 4.79 -4.08
N LEU A 176 -6.83 5.88 -3.56
CA LEU A 176 -6.36 7.00 -4.38
C LEU A 176 -5.29 6.57 -5.39
N LEU A 177 -4.34 5.72 -4.97
CA LEU A 177 -3.32 5.18 -5.87
C LEU A 177 -3.86 4.07 -6.78
N GLY A 178 -4.97 3.42 -6.42
CA GLY A 178 -5.77 2.59 -7.31
C GLY A 178 -6.39 3.39 -8.45
N VAL A 179 -6.88 4.61 -8.18
CA VAL A 179 -7.33 5.55 -9.23
C VAL A 179 -6.20 5.86 -10.20
N LEU A 180 -5.01 6.23 -9.69
CA LEU A 180 -3.82 6.49 -10.51
C LEU A 180 -3.45 5.26 -11.35
N SER A 181 -3.49 4.07 -10.74
CA SER A 181 -3.14 2.82 -11.42
C SER A 181 -4.13 2.49 -12.54
N ALA A 182 -5.44 2.62 -12.29
CA ALA A 182 -6.47 2.42 -13.31
C ALA A 182 -6.27 3.38 -14.49
N LYS A 183 -5.96 4.66 -14.21
CA LYS A 183 -5.63 5.65 -15.25
C LYS A 183 -4.43 5.23 -16.10
N LEU A 184 -3.35 4.77 -15.46
CA LEU A 184 -2.12 4.34 -16.13
C LEU A 184 -2.32 3.05 -16.95
N MET A 185 -3.28 2.21 -16.57
CA MET A 185 -3.68 1.01 -17.32
C MET A 185 -4.67 1.31 -18.47
N GLY A 186 -5.13 2.56 -18.59
CA GLY A 186 -5.93 3.02 -19.73
C GLY A 186 -7.43 3.01 -19.50
N ALA A 187 -7.89 2.94 -18.25
CA ALA A 187 -9.32 3.12 -17.95
C ALA A 187 -9.82 4.46 -18.53
N GLU A 188 -10.96 4.43 -19.21
CA GLU A 188 -11.58 5.62 -19.80
C GLU A 188 -12.40 6.39 -18.77
N ARG A 189 -13.15 5.67 -17.95
CA ARG A 189 -13.97 6.23 -16.88
C ARG A 189 -13.53 5.67 -15.53
N ILE A 190 -13.27 6.54 -14.56
CA ILE A 190 -12.86 6.15 -13.21
C ILE A 190 -13.75 6.81 -12.19
N ILE A 191 -14.59 6.01 -11.51
CA ILE A 191 -15.56 6.42 -10.50
C ILE A 191 -14.91 6.22 -9.12
N ALA A 192 -14.47 7.29 -8.49
CA ALA A 192 -13.88 7.21 -7.15
C ALA A 192 -14.95 7.46 -6.07
N MET A 193 -14.99 6.60 -5.06
CA MET A 193 -15.96 6.69 -3.97
C MET A 193 -15.37 7.41 -2.77
N SER A 194 -15.74 8.65 -2.54
CA SER A 194 -15.23 9.49 -1.46
C SER A 194 -16.26 10.51 -0.95
N ARG A 195 -16.30 10.69 0.38
CA ARG A 195 -17.10 11.73 1.06
C ARG A 195 -16.28 12.95 1.45
N HIS A 196 -14.95 12.88 1.33
CA HIS A 196 -14.04 13.89 1.84
C HIS A 196 -13.47 14.74 0.70
N GLU A 197 -13.75 16.04 0.70
CA GLU A 197 -13.37 16.97 -0.37
C GLU A 197 -11.87 16.95 -0.70
N LYS A 198 -10.99 16.94 0.32
CA LYS A 198 -9.55 16.83 0.11
C LYS A 198 -9.16 15.56 -0.66
N ARG A 199 -9.80 14.42 -0.34
CA ARG A 199 -9.54 13.14 -0.99
C ARG A 199 -10.12 13.11 -2.40
N GLN A 200 -11.30 13.71 -2.61
CA GLN A 200 -11.88 13.89 -3.94
C GLN A 200 -10.97 14.72 -4.85
N THR A 201 -10.35 15.78 -4.31
CA THR A 201 -9.38 16.60 -5.06
C THR A 201 -8.20 15.75 -5.55
N ILE A 202 -7.59 14.95 -4.67
CA ILE A 202 -6.48 14.06 -5.05
C ILE A 202 -6.94 12.97 -6.02
N ALA A 203 -8.15 12.41 -5.82
CA ALA A 203 -8.71 11.44 -6.75
C ALA A 203 -8.83 12.02 -8.18
N ARG A 204 -9.30 13.27 -8.31
CA ARG A 204 -9.38 13.97 -9.60
C ARG A 204 -7.99 14.25 -10.18
N GLU A 205 -7.02 14.69 -9.37
CA GLU A 205 -5.62 14.86 -9.79
C GLU A 205 -5.05 13.54 -10.34
N PHE A 206 -5.40 12.41 -9.75
CA PHE A 206 -4.96 11.08 -10.17
C PHE A 206 -5.75 10.51 -11.36
N GLY A 207 -6.83 11.16 -11.77
CA GLY A 207 -7.56 10.81 -12.99
C GLY A 207 -8.98 10.30 -12.78
N ALA A 208 -9.57 10.44 -11.58
CA ALA A 208 -10.99 10.16 -11.40
C ALA A 208 -11.86 11.10 -12.24
N THR A 209 -12.74 10.52 -13.04
CA THR A 209 -13.69 11.26 -13.89
C THR A 209 -14.95 11.63 -13.12
N ASP A 210 -15.33 10.76 -12.18
CA ASP A 210 -16.57 10.88 -11.42
C ASP A 210 -16.30 10.63 -9.91
N ILE A 211 -17.12 11.24 -9.07
CA ILE A 211 -17.12 11.01 -7.64
C ILE A 211 -18.48 10.52 -7.19
N VAL A 212 -18.52 9.45 -6.40
CA VAL A 212 -19.69 8.94 -5.72
C VAL A 212 -19.50 9.08 -4.20
N THR A 213 -20.44 9.71 -3.52
CA THR A 213 -20.39 9.96 -2.07
C THR A 213 -21.14 8.92 -1.25
N GLU A 214 -22.06 8.21 -1.87
CA GLU A 214 -22.83 7.12 -1.29
C GLU A 214 -21.95 5.92 -0.97
N ARG A 215 -22.37 5.09 -0.01
CA ARG A 215 -21.67 3.87 0.40
C ARG A 215 -22.63 2.69 0.49
N GLY A 216 -22.07 1.50 0.63
CA GLY A 216 -22.84 0.27 0.73
C GLY A 216 -23.75 0.08 -0.49
N ASP A 217 -24.98 -0.29 -0.24
CA ASP A 217 -25.96 -0.57 -1.30
C ASP A 217 -26.36 0.67 -2.11
N ASP A 218 -26.45 1.84 -1.47
CA ASP A 218 -26.73 3.10 -2.17
C ASP A 218 -25.59 3.45 -3.12
N GLY A 219 -24.33 3.23 -2.69
CA GLY A 219 -23.16 3.43 -3.54
C GLY A 219 -23.13 2.47 -4.74
N ALA A 220 -23.46 1.20 -4.54
CA ALA A 220 -23.56 0.24 -5.62
C ALA A 220 -24.69 0.58 -6.60
N THR A 221 -25.83 1.02 -6.07
CA THR A 221 -26.97 1.49 -6.87
C THR A 221 -26.56 2.69 -7.72
N ARG A 222 -25.87 3.66 -7.11
CA ARG A 222 -25.42 4.85 -7.82
C ARG A 222 -24.45 4.51 -8.96
N ILE A 223 -23.51 3.58 -8.76
CA ILE A 223 -22.61 3.13 -9.84
C ILE A 223 -23.42 2.48 -10.97
N ARG A 224 -24.43 1.65 -10.67
CA ARG A 224 -25.28 1.05 -11.68
C ARG A 224 -26.07 2.08 -12.47
N GLU A 225 -26.65 3.08 -11.82
CA GLU A 225 -27.34 4.20 -12.50
C GLU A 225 -26.40 4.92 -13.47
N MET A 226 -25.16 5.16 -13.07
CA MET A 226 -24.13 5.82 -13.88
C MET A 226 -23.62 4.96 -15.04
N THR A 227 -23.95 3.67 -15.06
CA THR A 227 -23.53 2.67 -16.06
C THR A 227 -24.72 1.97 -16.71
N ASP A 228 -25.84 2.68 -16.88
CA ASP A 228 -27.06 2.20 -17.54
C ASP A 228 -27.61 0.88 -16.96
N GLY A 229 -27.45 0.67 -15.66
CA GLY A 229 -27.86 -0.52 -14.94
C GLY A 229 -26.91 -1.72 -15.04
N ILE A 230 -25.84 -1.62 -15.83
CA ILE A 230 -24.93 -2.74 -16.14
C ILE A 230 -23.94 -2.96 -14.96
N GLY A 231 -23.35 -1.91 -14.44
CA GLY A 231 -22.22 -1.95 -13.49
C GLY A 231 -20.87 -1.67 -14.14
N ALA A 232 -19.82 -1.50 -13.34
CA ALA A 232 -18.48 -1.23 -13.80
C ALA A 232 -17.81 -2.47 -14.44
N ASP A 233 -16.86 -2.29 -15.36
CA ASP A 233 -16.07 -3.37 -15.96
C ASP A 233 -15.11 -4.00 -14.96
N ALA A 234 -14.51 -3.18 -14.11
CA ALA A 234 -13.61 -3.56 -13.04
C ALA A 234 -13.92 -2.77 -11.76
N VAL A 235 -13.73 -3.39 -10.59
CA VAL A 235 -13.90 -2.72 -9.29
C VAL A 235 -12.69 -2.99 -8.41
N LEU A 236 -12.14 -1.94 -7.82
CA LEU A 236 -11.05 -2.02 -6.86
C LEU A 236 -11.60 -1.90 -5.44
N GLU A 237 -11.43 -2.94 -4.61
CA GLU A 237 -11.80 -2.93 -3.19
C GLU A 237 -10.54 -2.66 -2.36
N CYS A 238 -10.49 -1.49 -1.70
CA CYS A 238 -9.31 -0.97 -1.01
C CYS A 238 -9.57 -0.66 0.49
N VAL A 239 -10.53 -1.31 1.12
CA VAL A 239 -10.94 -1.04 2.51
C VAL A 239 -10.85 -2.26 3.40
N GLY A 240 -11.44 -3.42 3.00
CA GLY A 240 -11.40 -4.68 3.72
C GLY A 240 -12.53 -4.88 4.74
N THR A 241 -13.64 -4.14 4.64
CA THR A 241 -14.83 -4.37 5.47
C THR A 241 -15.88 -5.19 4.73
N GLN A 242 -16.83 -5.80 5.47
CA GLN A 242 -17.96 -6.50 4.87
C GLN A 242 -18.75 -5.58 3.93
N GLU A 243 -19.01 -4.35 4.36
CA GLU A 243 -19.77 -3.36 3.56
C GLU A 243 -19.06 -3.02 2.25
N SER A 244 -17.75 -2.73 2.30
CA SER A 244 -16.97 -2.36 1.11
C SER A 244 -16.81 -3.51 0.12
N MET A 245 -16.62 -4.74 0.61
CA MET A 245 -16.54 -5.93 -0.23
C MET A 245 -17.88 -6.19 -0.95
N MET A 246 -19.01 -6.12 -0.21
CA MET A 246 -20.33 -6.29 -0.81
C MET A 246 -20.67 -5.17 -1.78
N GLN A 247 -20.28 -3.94 -1.47
CA GLN A 247 -20.42 -2.81 -2.39
C GLN A 247 -19.62 -3.05 -3.69
N ALA A 248 -18.39 -3.55 -3.60
CA ALA A 248 -17.58 -3.87 -4.78
C ALA A 248 -18.27 -4.96 -5.65
N ILE A 249 -18.71 -6.05 -5.02
CA ILE A 249 -19.41 -7.17 -5.72
C ILE A 249 -20.71 -6.71 -6.35
N ARG A 250 -21.46 -5.80 -5.72
CA ARG A 250 -22.73 -5.29 -6.24
C ARG A 250 -22.56 -4.21 -7.30
N SER A 251 -21.40 -3.57 -7.36
CA SER A 251 -21.09 -2.52 -8.34
C SER A 251 -20.58 -3.06 -9.67
N ILE A 252 -20.11 -4.31 -9.69
CA ILE A 252 -19.52 -4.93 -10.88
C ILE A 252 -20.60 -5.39 -11.87
N ARG A 253 -20.31 -5.36 -13.16
CA ARG A 253 -21.13 -6.04 -14.17
C ARG A 253 -20.95 -7.56 -14.10
N LYS A 254 -21.90 -8.32 -14.66
CA LYS A 254 -21.72 -9.77 -14.79
C LYS A 254 -20.49 -10.11 -15.63
N GLY A 255 -19.70 -11.05 -15.16
CA GLY A 255 -18.43 -11.46 -15.78
C GLY A 255 -17.28 -10.45 -15.58
N GLY A 256 -17.48 -9.41 -14.75
CA GLY A 256 -16.43 -8.45 -14.39
C GLY A 256 -15.53 -8.93 -13.25
N TYR A 257 -14.50 -8.15 -12.96
CA TYR A 257 -13.45 -8.51 -12.00
C TYR A 257 -13.41 -7.53 -10.82
N VAL A 258 -13.36 -8.08 -9.61
CA VAL A 258 -13.08 -7.31 -8.39
C VAL A 258 -11.66 -7.61 -7.94
N GLY A 259 -10.80 -6.60 -7.96
CA GLY A 259 -9.46 -6.65 -7.38
C GLY A 259 -9.50 -6.16 -5.94
N TYR A 260 -9.33 -7.07 -4.95
CA TYR A 260 -9.44 -6.72 -3.54
C TYR A 260 -8.07 -6.74 -2.86
N VAL A 261 -7.74 -5.65 -2.19
CA VAL A 261 -6.47 -5.46 -1.45
C VAL A 261 -6.67 -4.91 -0.05
N GLY A 262 -7.90 -4.55 0.31
CA GLY A 262 -8.24 -4.22 1.69
C GLY A 262 -8.02 -5.45 2.59
N VAL A 263 -7.29 -5.30 3.71
CA VAL A 263 -7.08 -6.39 4.66
C VAL A 263 -8.44 -6.79 5.25
N PRO A 264 -8.93 -8.02 5.02
CA PRO A 264 -10.30 -8.37 5.38
C PRO A 264 -10.46 -8.54 6.88
N HIS A 265 -11.48 -7.87 7.43
CA HIS A 265 -11.88 -7.96 8.83
C HIS A 265 -13.35 -8.37 8.91
N GLY A 266 -13.59 -9.63 9.27
CA GLY A 266 -14.95 -10.18 9.40
C GLY A 266 -15.72 -10.27 8.08
N VAL A 267 -15.05 -10.35 6.94
CA VAL A 267 -15.67 -10.48 5.63
C VAL A 267 -16.16 -11.91 5.43
N ALA A 268 -17.47 -12.08 5.20
CA ALA A 268 -18.10 -13.33 4.82
C ALA A 268 -18.75 -13.20 3.44
N LEU A 269 -18.49 -14.14 2.55
CA LEU A 269 -19.03 -14.16 1.20
C LEU A 269 -20.08 -15.26 1.06
N ASP A 270 -21.25 -14.87 0.56
CA ASP A 270 -22.35 -15.78 0.26
C ASP A 270 -22.10 -16.46 -1.09
N GLY A 271 -22.03 -17.81 -1.09
CA GLY A 271 -21.74 -18.60 -2.29
C GLY A 271 -22.87 -18.51 -3.35
N GLU A 272 -24.12 -18.41 -2.94
CA GLU A 272 -25.26 -18.24 -3.85
C GLU A 272 -25.20 -16.88 -4.54
N GLN A 273 -24.93 -15.82 -3.77
CA GLN A 273 -24.76 -14.48 -4.32
C GLN A 273 -23.61 -14.41 -5.34
N LEU A 274 -22.47 -15.02 -5.02
CA LEU A 274 -21.31 -15.07 -5.95
C LEU A 274 -21.66 -15.82 -7.23
N PHE A 275 -22.37 -16.95 -7.11
CA PHE A 275 -22.78 -17.76 -8.26
C PHE A 275 -23.66 -16.94 -9.24
N PHE A 276 -24.68 -16.24 -8.74
CA PHE A 276 -25.54 -15.45 -9.58
C PHE A 276 -24.96 -14.10 -10.02
N ALA A 277 -23.94 -13.59 -9.35
CA ALA A 277 -23.23 -12.39 -9.75
C ALA A 277 -22.30 -12.63 -10.96
N HIS A 278 -21.89 -13.85 -11.23
CA HIS A 278 -20.84 -14.20 -12.22
C HIS A 278 -19.58 -13.35 -12.02
N VAL A 279 -19.18 -13.10 -10.78
CA VAL A 279 -18.04 -12.23 -10.46
C VAL A 279 -16.74 -13.02 -10.39
N HIS A 280 -15.67 -12.40 -10.87
CA HIS A 280 -14.31 -12.87 -10.62
C HIS A 280 -13.72 -12.09 -9.44
N LEU A 281 -13.26 -12.80 -8.40
CA LEU A 281 -12.60 -12.21 -7.25
C LEU A 281 -11.13 -12.60 -7.27
N HIS A 282 -10.25 -11.60 -7.31
CA HIS A 282 -8.81 -11.82 -7.24
C HIS A 282 -8.17 -10.71 -6.39
N GLY A 283 -7.20 -11.06 -5.55
CA GLY A 283 -6.57 -10.08 -4.66
C GLY A 283 -5.73 -10.72 -3.57
N GLY A 284 -5.57 -10.01 -2.47
CA GLY A 284 -4.77 -10.40 -1.33
C GLY A 284 -3.61 -9.46 -1.07
N PRO A 285 -2.58 -9.88 -0.30
CA PRO A 285 -1.39 -9.08 -0.07
C PRO A 285 -0.65 -8.81 -1.38
N ALA A 286 -0.41 -7.55 -1.69
CA ALA A 286 0.18 -7.14 -2.95
C ALA A 286 1.62 -7.67 -3.13
N PRO A 287 1.99 -8.23 -4.29
CA PRO A 287 3.36 -8.61 -4.61
C PRO A 287 4.18 -7.38 -5.03
N VAL A 288 4.33 -6.42 -4.11
CA VAL A 288 4.92 -5.10 -4.36
C VAL A 288 6.27 -5.20 -5.09
N ARG A 289 7.13 -6.16 -4.68
CA ARG A 289 8.44 -6.38 -5.31
C ARG A 289 8.35 -6.54 -6.84
N ARG A 290 7.28 -7.18 -7.35
CA ARG A 290 7.05 -7.38 -8.79
C ARG A 290 6.96 -6.06 -9.55
N PHE A 291 6.35 -5.06 -8.95
CA PHE A 291 6.04 -3.79 -9.60
C PHE A 291 7.13 -2.73 -9.37
N LEU A 292 7.96 -2.86 -8.32
CA LEU A 292 8.96 -1.86 -7.94
C LEU A 292 9.84 -1.39 -9.11
N PRO A 293 10.43 -2.25 -9.98
CA PRO A 293 11.29 -1.78 -11.05
C PRO A 293 10.59 -0.77 -11.95
N LYS A 294 9.38 -1.10 -12.43
CA LYS A 294 8.59 -0.23 -13.30
C LYS A 294 8.14 1.06 -12.60
N LEU A 295 7.69 0.94 -11.36
CA LEU A 295 7.18 2.09 -10.62
C LEU A 295 8.30 3.07 -10.26
N ILE A 296 9.51 2.58 -9.95
CA ILE A 296 10.70 3.42 -9.73
C ILE A 296 11.00 4.25 -10.98
N GLU A 297 10.99 3.64 -12.18
CA GLU A 297 11.21 4.36 -13.44
C GLU A 297 10.18 5.48 -13.63
N LEU A 298 8.89 5.18 -13.42
CA LEU A 298 7.82 6.18 -13.58
C LEU A 298 7.97 7.37 -12.61
N VAL A 299 8.37 7.12 -11.36
CA VAL A 299 8.62 8.19 -10.39
C VAL A 299 9.91 8.94 -10.72
N TRP A 300 10.97 8.20 -11.08
CA TRP A 300 12.27 8.81 -11.43
C TRP A 300 12.16 9.76 -12.61
N ASP A 301 11.41 9.35 -13.64
CA ASP A 301 11.11 10.16 -14.82
C ASP A 301 10.04 11.24 -14.56
N ARG A 302 9.56 11.39 -13.32
CA ARG A 302 8.51 12.35 -12.92
C ARG A 302 7.19 12.18 -13.73
N LYS A 303 6.91 10.98 -14.23
CA LYS A 303 5.67 10.66 -14.93
C LYS A 303 4.48 10.49 -13.98
N ILE A 304 4.76 10.11 -12.73
CA ILE A 304 3.77 9.98 -11.65
C ILE A 304 4.30 10.60 -10.36
N ASN A 305 3.37 11.05 -9.51
CA ASN A 305 3.69 11.58 -8.18
C ASN A 305 2.79 10.92 -7.11
N PRO A 306 3.01 9.62 -6.77
CA PRO A 306 2.23 8.92 -5.76
C PRO A 306 2.43 9.50 -4.36
N GLY A 307 3.50 10.26 -4.11
CA GLY A 307 3.77 10.96 -2.86
C GLY A 307 2.72 11.99 -2.46
N ARG A 308 1.83 12.39 -3.38
CA ARG A 308 0.69 13.28 -3.09
C ARG A 308 -0.28 12.75 -2.02
N VAL A 309 -0.24 11.45 -1.71
CA VAL A 309 -1.04 10.87 -0.62
C VAL A 309 -0.52 11.23 0.77
N PHE A 310 0.74 11.68 0.88
CA PHE A 310 1.30 12.14 2.15
C PHE A 310 0.94 13.62 2.37
N ASP A 311 -0.09 13.87 3.17
CA ASP A 311 -0.57 15.21 3.49
C ASP A 311 -0.19 15.68 4.91
N LEU A 312 0.57 14.85 5.63
CA LEU A 312 1.19 15.17 6.92
C LEU A 312 2.62 14.62 6.96
N THR A 313 3.59 15.49 7.26
CA THR A 313 5.00 15.09 7.47
C THR A 313 5.41 15.44 8.89
N LEU A 314 5.97 14.47 9.61
CA LEU A 314 6.39 14.61 10.99
C LEU A 314 7.81 14.04 11.19
N PRO A 315 8.59 14.55 12.15
CA PRO A 315 9.76 13.83 12.63
C PRO A 315 9.32 12.53 13.31
N LEU A 316 10.18 11.51 13.29
CA LEU A 316 9.82 10.16 13.78
C LEU A 316 9.47 10.14 15.27
N ASP A 317 10.03 11.02 16.09
CA ASP A 317 9.70 11.12 17.51
C ASP A 317 8.25 11.59 17.79
N GLN A 318 7.58 12.13 16.76
CA GLN A 318 6.16 12.48 16.80
C GLN A 318 5.26 11.40 16.18
N VAL A 319 5.72 10.15 16.11
CA VAL A 319 4.98 9.05 15.48
C VAL A 319 3.58 8.84 16.07
N ALA A 320 3.40 9.04 17.38
CA ALA A 320 2.08 8.94 18.04
C ALA A 320 1.06 9.93 17.45
N GLU A 321 1.49 11.16 17.09
CA GLU A 321 0.63 12.11 16.38
C GLU A 321 0.31 11.64 14.97
N GLY A 322 1.25 11.01 14.29
CA GLY A 322 1.01 10.41 12.97
C GLY A 322 -0.12 9.38 13.00
N TYR A 323 -0.12 8.48 13.99
CA TYR A 323 -1.20 7.51 14.20
C TYR A 323 -2.53 8.20 14.48
N ARG A 324 -2.56 9.11 15.46
CA ARG A 324 -3.77 9.85 15.85
C ARG A 324 -4.37 10.64 14.69
N ALA A 325 -3.53 11.35 13.91
CA ALA A 325 -3.99 12.13 12.78
C ALA A 325 -4.65 11.29 11.69
N MET A 326 -4.14 10.08 11.43
CA MET A 326 -4.74 9.15 10.48
C MET A 326 -6.00 8.49 11.04
N ASP A 327 -6.01 8.13 12.33
CA ASP A 327 -7.17 7.55 13.00
C ASP A 327 -8.36 8.50 13.02
N GLU A 328 -8.13 9.76 13.36
CA GLU A 328 -9.11 10.85 13.35
C GLU A 328 -9.44 11.36 11.93
N ARG A 329 -8.84 10.77 10.89
CA ARG A 329 -9.00 11.17 9.49
C ARG A 329 -8.60 12.63 9.17
N ARG A 330 -7.75 13.23 10.00
CA ARG A 330 -7.13 14.54 9.75
C ARG A 330 -6.05 14.45 8.67
N ALA A 331 -5.40 13.30 8.55
CA ALA A 331 -4.45 12.99 7.49
C ALA A 331 -4.92 11.80 6.64
N ILE A 332 -4.54 11.81 5.38
CA ILE A 332 -4.67 10.65 4.48
C ILE A 332 -3.57 9.64 4.80
N LYS A 333 -2.33 10.13 4.87
CA LYS A 333 -1.16 9.32 5.19
C LYS A 333 -0.06 10.17 5.84
N SER A 334 0.46 9.72 6.97
CA SER A 334 1.52 10.41 7.72
C SER A 334 2.89 9.89 7.31
N LEU A 335 3.71 10.76 6.73
CA LEU A 335 5.12 10.51 6.46
C LEU A 335 5.95 10.83 7.70
N LEU A 336 6.90 9.96 8.03
CA LEU A 336 7.81 10.10 9.17
C LEU A 336 9.26 10.19 8.71
N ARG A 337 9.98 11.21 9.20
CA ARG A 337 11.40 11.43 8.91
C ARG A 337 12.25 11.01 10.12
N PRO A 338 13.03 9.91 10.02
CA PRO A 338 13.81 9.40 11.16
C PRO A 338 14.94 10.31 11.62
N ASN A 339 15.48 11.14 10.72
CA ASN A 339 16.70 11.93 10.97
C ASN A 339 16.45 13.44 10.97
N GLY A 340 15.20 13.89 11.20
CA GLY A 340 14.84 15.30 11.11
C GLY A 340 14.83 15.80 9.66
N THR A 341 14.11 16.89 9.41
CA THR A 341 14.29 17.70 8.20
C THR A 341 15.53 18.55 8.40
N ASN A 342 16.64 18.24 7.73
CA ASN A 342 17.69 19.25 7.54
C ASN A 342 17.20 20.30 6.55
#